data_451324ecd79b299f0687e48e24593793
#
_entry.id   451324ecd79b299f0687e48e24593793
#
_cell.length_a   1.000
_cell.length_b   1.000
_cell.length_c   1.000
_cell.angle_alpha   90.00
_cell.angle_beta   90.00
_cell.angle_gamma   90.00
#
_symmetry.space_group_name_H-M   'P 1'
#
loop_
_entity.id
_entity.type
_entity.pdbx_description
1 polymer ?
#
loop_
_entity_poly.entity_id
_entity_poly.type
_entity_poly.pdbx_seq_one_letter_code
_entity_poly.pdbx_strand_id
1 'polypeptide(L)'
;MSITPKFTTETQNFRFIPAVPINHDDAVSMASGTKAGDYVVVSHEQPRATYVIEPEGSILVHGLSRVEVAELAVQELLLTMGLPLEGLTVESG
;
A
#
# COMPACT_ATOMS: atom_id res chain seq x y z
N MET A 1 9.76 27.91 21.29
CA MET A 1 9.34 27.66 21.15
C MET A 1 9.09 27.00 20.51
N SER A 2 9.00 26.53 20.32
CA SER A 2 8.86 25.95 19.67
C SER A 2 7.94 25.33 19.35
N ILE A 3 7.45 25.32 18.82
CA ILE A 3 6.56 24.89 18.52
C ILE A 3 6.42 24.20 17.52
N THR A 4 6.36 23.46 17.40
CA THR A 4 6.36 22.78 16.51
C THR A 4 5.23 22.41 15.99
N PRO A 5 4.99 22.47 15.14
CA PRO A 5 3.96 22.28 14.53
C PRO A 5 3.66 21.09 14.18
N LYS A 6 3.13 20.61 14.43
CA LYS A 6 2.85 19.53 14.14
C LYS A 6 1.86 19.39 13.27
N PHE A 7 1.46 20.06 12.69
CA PHE A 7 0.49 19.97 11.81
C PHE A 7 0.95 19.67 10.62
N THR A 8 1.94 19.33 10.57
CA THR A 8 2.40 18.97 9.43
C THR A 8 1.55 17.90 9.07
N THR A 9 1.32 17.70 7.91
CA THR A 9 0.61 16.74 7.43
C THR A 9 1.11 15.51 7.81
N GLU A 10 0.51 14.78 8.51
CA GLU A 10 1.01 13.65 8.79
C GLU A 10 0.45 12.68 7.96
N THR A 11 1.16 12.01 7.13
CA THR A 11 0.72 10.86 6.39
C THR A 11 0.63 9.72 7.35
N GLN A 12 -0.35 8.87 7.17
CA GLN A 12 -0.52 7.71 8.00
C GLN A 12 -0.17 6.48 7.22
N ASN A 13 0.14 5.41 7.91
CA ASN A 13 0.37 4.13 7.27
C ASN A 13 -0.88 3.30 7.40
N PHE A 14 -1.36 2.79 6.30
CA PHE A 14 -2.54 1.96 6.30
C PHE A 14 -2.14 0.56 5.86
N ARG A 15 -2.62 -0.45 6.56
CA ARG A 15 -2.31 -1.82 6.21
C ARG A 15 -3.55 -2.45 5.63
N PHE A 16 -3.45 -2.96 4.43
CA PHE A 16 -4.58 -3.59 3.76
C PHE A 16 -4.31 -5.08 3.62
N ILE A 17 -5.30 -5.88 3.93
CA ILE A 17 -5.16 -7.32 3.87
C ILE A 17 -6.12 -7.83 2.81
N PRO A 18 -5.60 -8.24 1.65
CA PRO A 18 -6.47 -8.73 0.60
C PRO A 18 -6.94 -10.14 0.89
N ALA A 19 -8.02 -10.56 0.25
CA ALA A 19 -8.53 -11.91 0.43
C ALA A 19 -7.52 -12.94 -0.05
N VAL A 20 -6.75 -12.60 -1.08
CA VAL A 20 -5.72 -13.49 -1.60
C VAL A 20 -4.39 -12.80 -1.37
N PRO A 21 -3.47 -13.41 -0.65
CA PRO A 21 -2.17 -12.76 -0.38
C PRO A 21 -1.45 -12.44 -1.68
N ILE A 22 -0.76 -11.32 -1.71
CA ILE A 22 -0.07 -10.92 -2.90
C ILE A 22 1.23 -11.69 -3.03
N ASN A 23 1.44 -12.26 -4.20
CA ASN A 23 2.65 -12.99 -4.49
C ASN A 23 3.73 -11.98 -4.84
N HIS A 24 4.90 -12.08 -4.21
CA HIS A 24 5.97 -11.12 -4.41
C HIS A 24 6.47 -11.11 -5.85
N ASP A 25 6.57 -12.28 -6.47
CA ASP A 25 7.04 -12.33 -7.85
C ASP A 25 6.06 -11.64 -8.78
N ASP A 26 4.76 -11.78 -8.52
CA ASP A 26 3.76 -11.12 -9.32
C ASP A 26 3.82 -9.61 -9.10
N ALA A 27 4.09 -9.16 -7.89
CA ALA A 27 4.20 -7.73 -7.64
C ALA A 27 5.38 -7.15 -8.40
N VAL A 28 6.48 -7.88 -8.49
CA VAL A 28 7.64 -7.41 -9.24
C VAL A 28 7.32 -7.38 -10.73
N SER A 29 6.68 -8.44 -11.26
CA SER A 29 6.49 -8.51 -12.71
C SER A 29 5.28 -7.73 -13.18
N MET A 30 4.21 -7.65 -12.40
CA MET A 30 2.98 -7.01 -12.86
C MET A 30 2.86 -5.57 -12.39
N ALA A 31 3.43 -5.23 -11.27
CA ALA A 31 3.30 -3.90 -10.71
C ALA A 31 4.63 -3.16 -10.64
N SER A 32 5.64 -3.69 -11.29
CA SER A 32 6.96 -3.08 -11.35
C SER A 32 7.56 -2.88 -9.97
N GLY A 33 7.33 -3.81 -9.08
CA GLY A 33 7.86 -3.72 -7.74
C GLY A 33 9.34 -4.02 -7.67
N THR A 34 9.95 -3.61 -6.60
CA THR A 34 11.37 -3.85 -6.35
C THR A 34 11.50 -4.63 -5.07
N LYS A 35 12.25 -5.72 -5.12
CA LYS A 35 12.45 -6.51 -3.92
C LYS A 35 13.38 -5.79 -2.96
N ALA A 36 13.01 -5.80 -1.68
CA ALA A 36 13.82 -5.19 -0.64
C ALA A 36 13.79 -6.13 0.55
N GLY A 37 14.72 -7.05 0.59
CA GLY A 37 14.73 -8.08 1.62
C GLY A 37 13.54 -9.00 1.46
N ASP A 38 12.73 -9.12 2.50
CA ASP A 38 11.54 -9.95 2.46
C ASP A 38 10.32 -9.18 2.00
N TYR A 39 10.50 -7.96 1.51
CA TYR A 39 9.40 -7.09 1.12
C TYR A 39 9.52 -6.76 -0.36
N VAL A 40 8.43 -6.29 -0.94
CA VAL A 40 8.45 -5.75 -2.30
C VAL A 40 7.88 -4.35 -2.23
N VAL A 41 8.58 -3.39 -2.80
CA VAL A 41 8.16 -2.00 -2.76
C VAL A 41 7.63 -1.61 -4.13
N VAL A 42 6.43 -1.05 -4.16
CA VAL A 42 5.79 -0.61 -5.40
C VAL A 42 5.50 0.87 -5.28
N SER A 43 5.95 1.65 -6.24
CA SER A 43 5.69 3.08 -6.24
C SER A 43 4.47 3.39 -7.08
N HIS A 44 3.60 4.25 -6.58
CA HIS A 44 2.38 4.66 -7.28
C HIS A 44 2.42 6.16 -7.43
N GLU A 45 1.98 6.66 -8.58
CA GLU A 45 2.13 8.08 -8.85
C GLU A 45 0.88 8.90 -8.72
N GLN A 46 -0.28 8.36 -8.89
CA GLN A 46 -1.49 9.14 -8.82
C GLN A 46 -2.58 8.33 -8.14
N PRO A 47 -2.71 8.47 -6.86
CA PRO A 47 -1.98 9.39 -5.97
C PRO A 47 -0.59 8.89 -5.68
N ARG A 48 0.30 9.81 -5.32
CA ARG A 48 1.65 9.42 -5.03
C ARG A 48 1.67 8.64 -3.72
N ALA A 49 2.08 7.44 -3.76
CA ALA A 49 2.10 6.57 -2.61
C ALA A 49 3.11 5.47 -2.81
N THR A 50 3.52 4.84 -1.73
CA THR A 50 4.41 3.70 -1.79
C THR A 50 3.69 2.53 -1.15
N TYR A 51 3.65 1.40 -1.85
CA TYR A 51 3.10 0.18 -1.31
C TYR A 51 4.24 -0.72 -0.90
N VAL A 52 4.18 -1.27 0.31
CA VAL A 52 5.16 -2.24 0.76
C VAL A 52 4.41 -3.55 0.92
N ILE A 53 4.76 -4.53 0.10
CA ILE A 53 4.12 -5.84 0.15
C ILE A 53 4.86 -6.65 1.20
N GLU A 54 4.16 -7.02 2.25
CA GLU A 54 4.77 -7.71 3.36
C GLU A 54 4.97 -9.19 3.04
N PRO A 55 5.80 -9.90 3.78
CA PRO A 55 6.08 -11.30 3.47
C PRO A 55 4.84 -12.17 3.42
N GLU A 56 3.85 -11.87 4.23
CA GLU A 56 2.64 -12.68 4.23
C GLU A 56 1.64 -12.24 3.15
N GLY A 57 1.96 -11.20 2.38
CA GLY A 57 1.09 -10.78 1.28
C GLY A 57 0.19 -9.61 1.57
N SER A 58 0.32 -8.97 2.73
CA SER A 58 -0.43 -7.77 3.03
C SER A 58 0.24 -6.56 2.41
N ILE A 59 -0.50 -5.47 2.28
CA ILE A 59 -0.01 -4.25 1.66
C ILE A 59 0.02 -3.14 2.67
N LEU A 60 1.18 -2.55 2.86
CA LEU A 60 1.31 -1.39 3.74
C LEU A 60 1.44 -0.18 2.84
N VAL A 61 0.55 0.79 3.00
CA VAL A 61 0.52 1.96 2.14
C VAL A 61 1.06 3.15 2.89
N HIS A 62 2.05 3.81 2.31
CA HIS A 62 2.66 5.00 2.88
C HIS A 62 2.43 6.18 1.95
N GLY A 63 2.39 7.37 2.52
CA GLY A 63 2.34 8.59 1.72
C GLY A 63 0.97 9.18 1.53
N LEU A 64 -0.06 8.57 2.11
CA LEU A 64 -1.40 9.09 2.00
C LEU A 64 -1.94 9.38 3.39
N SER A 65 -2.82 10.36 3.49
CA SER A 65 -3.37 10.75 4.77
C SER A 65 -4.84 10.33 4.92
N ARG A 66 -5.46 9.84 3.85
CA ARG A 66 -6.87 9.48 3.89
C ARG A 66 -7.04 8.04 3.50
N VAL A 67 -7.76 7.29 4.32
CA VAL A 67 -7.92 5.87 4.08
C VAL A 67 -8.74 5.60 2.81
N GLU A 68 -9.67 6.50 2.47
CA GLU A 68 -10.48 6.28 1.28
C GLU A 68 -9.61 6.33 0.03
N VAL A 69 -8.63 7.24 0.00
CA VAL A 69 -7.74 7.36 -1.13
C VAL A 69 -6.81 6.15 -1.17
N ALA A 70 -6.34 5.71 -0.01
CA ALA A 70 -5.47 4.55 0.05
C ALA A 70 -6.21 3.31 -0.41
N GLU A 71 -7.46 3.17 -0.05
CA GLU A 71 -8.23 2.01 -0.46
C GLU A 71 -8.42 1.98 -1.98
N LEU A 72 -8.72 3.12 -2.60
CA LEU A 72 -8.86 3.16 -4.05
C LEU A 72 -7.54 2.81 -4.73
N ALA A 73 -6.43 3.29 -4.20
CA ALA A 73 -5.13 3.00 -4.78
C ALA A 73 -4.81 1.50 -4.68
N VAL A 74 -5.14 0.89 -3.55
CA VAL A 74 -4.89 -0.54 -3.37
C VAL A 74 -5.79 -1.34 -4.30
N GLN A 75 -7.03 -0.90 -4.51
CA GLN A 75 -7.94 -1.58 -5.42
C GLN A 75 -7.38 -1.55 -6.84
N GLU A 76 -6.79 -0.43 -7.25
CA GLU A 76 -6.17 -0.38 -8.56
C GLU A 76 -5.00 -1.34 -8.66
N LEU A 77 -4.22 -1.46 -7.60
CA LEU A 77 -3.11 -2.39 -7.60
C LEU A 77 -3.62 -3.82 -7.74
N LEU A 78 -4.67 -4.17 -7.02
CA LEU A 78 -5.23 -5.52 -7.11
C LEU A 78 -5.78 -5.79 -8.49
N LEU A 79 -6.42 -4.80 -9.12
CA LEU A 79 -6.93 -4.97 -10.47
C LEU A 79 -5.78 -5.18 -11.45
N THR A 80 -4.69 -4.45 -11.28
CA THR A 80 -3.53 -4.60 -12.14
C THR A 80 -2.98 -6.02 -12.04
N MET A 81 -3.08 -6.62 -10.87
CA MET A 81 -2.55 -7.95 -10.66
C MET A 81 -3.58 -9.05 -10.88
N GLY A 82 -4.80 -8.66 -11.25
CA GLY A 82 -5.84 -9.66 -11.53
C GLY A 82 -6.39 -10.31 -10.28
N LEU A 83 -6.30 -9.63 -9.14
CA LEU A 83 -6.77 -10.20 -7.89
C LEU A 83 -8.15 -9.68 -7.54
N PRO A 84 -8.92 -10.44 -6.75
CA PRO A 84 -10.26 -9.99 -6.39
C PRO A 84 -10.22 -8.83 -5.43
N LEU A 85 -11.20 -7.95 -5.52
CA LEU A 85 -11.33 -6.84 -4.60
C LEU A 85 -12.12 -7.21 -3.37
N GLU A 86 -12.91 -8.28 -3.46
CA GLU A 86 -13.74 -8.67 -2.36
C GLU A 86 -12.88 -9.20 -1.24
N GLY A 87 -13.29 -8.96 -0.02
CA GLY A 87 -12.55 -9.45 1.14
C GLY A 87 -11.37 -8.59 1.54
N LEU A 88 -11.16 -7.46 0.86
CA LEU A 88 -10.09 -6.56 1.24
C LEU A 88 -10.48 -5.86 2.54
N THR A 89 -9.61 -5.93 3.53
CA THR A 89 -9.86 -5.27 4.80
C THR A 89 -8.71 -4.31 5.09
N VAL A 90 -8.97 -3.32 5.93
CA VAL A 90 -7.96 -2.34 6.27
C VAL A 90 -7.76 -2.32 7.79
N GLU A 91 -6.52 -2.24 8.18
CA GLU A 91 -6.18 -2.06 9.58
C GLU A 91 -5.53 -0.70 9.68
N SER A 92 -6.08 0.17 10.50
CA SER A 92 -5.43 1.43 10.69
C SER A 92 -4.55 1.31 11.88
N GLY A 93 -3.39 1.81 11.76
CA GLY A 93 -2.45 1.59 12.77
C GLY A 93 -1.97 2.75 13.52
#